data_a3fd6d627286a19989518a7ead8f4dcf
#
_entry.id   a3fd6d627286a19989518a7ead8f4dcf
#
_cell.length_a   1.000
_cell.length_b   1.000
_cell.length_c   1.000
_cell.angle_alpha   90.00
_cell.angle_beta   90.00
_cell.angle_gamma   90.00
#
_symmetry.space_group_name_H-M   'P 1'
#
loop_
_entity.id
_entity.type
_entity.pdbx_description
1 polymer ?
#
loop_
_entity_poly.entity_id
_entity_poly.type
_entity_poly.pdbx_seq_one_letter_code
_entity_poly.pdbx_strand_id
1 'polypeptide(L)'
;MRFIKLLFLISLAFAIIAFSAQNYAEAISYRSFVKTVNADRQIGNPDAPVTVIVYTDFQCYWCRKFEENDLPRIIEDYVKTGKIFIQFRDFPLSLIHKYAFKSAEYADCTALQGKYMPVRSLLYKYQKDWSVIGDLYYFLKTHAKGSINLKKEEACVKSGLPKKLIKSNMSSGMNAKVSGTPTLFIYQGLILYKKVTGYRPFPIINKILQGALQ
;
A
#
# COMPACT_ATOMS: atom_id res chain seq x y z
N MET A 1 10.03 19.70 -53.30
CA MET A 1 10.76 18.90 -52.30
C MET A 1 11.04 19.63 -50.97
N ARG A 2 11.40 20.91 -50.90
CA ARG A 2 11.65 21.64 -49.65
C ARG A 2 10.40 21.78 -48.76
N PHE A 3 9.21 22.06 -49.30
CA PHE A 3 7.96 22.22 -48.57
C PHE A 3 7.50 20.92 -47.86
N ILE A 4 7.66 19.75 -48.50
CA ILE A 4 7.27 18.45 -47.93
C ILE A 4 8.17 18.10 -46.73
N LYS A 5 9.49 18.40 -46.83
CA LYS A 5 10.43 18.22 -45.70
C LYS A 5 10.08 19.11 -44.51
N LEU A 6 9.68 20.36 -44.76
CA LEU A 6 9.27 21.27 -43.68
C LEU A 6 8.00 20.82 -42.98
N LEU A 7 6.99 20.38 -43.73
CA LEU A 7 5.74 19.82 -43.13
C LEU A 7 6.01 18.56 -42.29
N PHE A 8 6.93 17.69 -42.75
CA PHE A 8 7.31 16.49 -42.01
C PHE A 8 8.05 16.83 -40.70
N LEU A 9 8.93 17.84 -40.72
CA LEU A 9 9.63 18.30 -39.51
C LEU A 9 8.66 18.94 -38.50
N ILE A 10 7.70 19.71 -38.98
CA ILE A 10 6.66 20.31 -38.11
C ILE A 10 5.79 19.22 -37.48
N SER A 11 5.34 18.22 -38.25
CA SER A 11 4.54 17.13 -37.70
C SER A 11 5.29 16.28 -36.68
N LEU A 12 6.58 16.04 -36.90
CA LEU A 12 7.44 15.32 -35.98
C LEU A 12 7.62 16.11 -34.66
N ALA A 13 7.83 17.42 -34.74
CA ALA A 13 7.94 18.30 -33.59
C ALA A 13 6.66 18.30 -32.76
N PHE A 14 5.49 18.40 -33.40
CA PHE A 14 4.18 18.28 -32.71
C PHE A 14 4.00 16.93 -32.04
N ALA A 15 4.38 15.83 -32.69
CA ALA A 15 4.30 14.50 -32.11
C ALA A 15 5.20 14.36 -30.86
N ILE A 16 6.42 14.90 -30.89
CA ILE A 16 7.35 14.89 -29.74
C ILE A 16 6.80 15.73 -28.59
N ILE A 17 6.25 16.91 -28.88
CA ILE A 17 5.65 17.76 -27.82
C ILE A 17 4.43 17.09 -27.20
N ALA A 18 3.54 16.51 -28.02
CA ALA A 18 2.35 15.80 -27.52
C ALA A 18 2.75 14.59 -26.66
N PHE A 19 3.74 13.81 -27.07
CA PHE A 19 4.25 12.67 -26.32
C PHE A 19 4.89 13.09 -24.98
N SER A 20 5.67 14.18 -24.97
CA SER A 20 6.26 14.69 -23.74
C SER A 20 5.21 15.25 -22.78
N ALA A 21 4.19 15.95 -23.28
CA ALA A 21 3.08 16.45 -22.47
C ALA A 21 2.25 15.31 -21.83
N GLN A 22 2.01 14.24 -22.58
CA GLN A 22 1.28 13.06 -22.09
C GLN A 22 2.07 12.35 -20.99
N ASN A 23 3.38 12.14 -21.16
CA ASN A 23 4.25 11.54 -20.15
C ASN A 23 4.32 12.40 -18.88
N TYR A 24 4.32 13.71 -19.02
CA TYR A 24 4.33 14.64 -17.89
C TYR A 24 2.99 14.59 -17.11
N ALA A 25 1.86 14.56 -17.81
CA ALA A 25 0.54 14.44 -17.20
C ALA A 25 0.38 13.10 -16.45
N GLU A 26 0.86 12.00 -17.05
CA GLU A 26 0.86 10.68 -16.40
C GLU A 26 1.74 10.67 -15.13
N ALA A 27 2.91 11.28 -15.18
CA ALA A 27 3.79 11.38 -14.02
C ALA A 27 3.17 12.19 -12.87
N ILE A 28 2.45 13.29 -13.17
CA ILE A 28 1.73 14.07 -12.18
C ILE A 28 0.58 13.24 -11.58
N SER A 29 -0.19 12.56 -12.41
CA SER A 29 -1.30 11.69 -11.98
C SER A 29 -0.79 10.58 -11.04
N TYR A 30 0.31 9.93 -11.38
CA TYR A 30 0.93 8.91 -10.54
C TYR A 30 1.43 9.47 -9.20
N ARG A 31 2.11 10.63 -9.21
CA ARG A 31 2.58 11.26 -7.97
C ARG A 31 1.43 11.63 -7.03
N SER A 32 0.35 12.18 -7.59
CA SER A 32 -0.86 12.50 -6.83
C SER A 32 -1.49 11.24 -6.23
N PHE A 33 -1.62 10.17 -7.02
CA PHE A 33 -2.11 8.88 -6.56
C PHE A 33 -1.27 8.35 -5.38
N VAL A 34 0.06 8.28 -5.54
CA VAL A 34 0.97 7.79 -4.49
C VAL A 34 0.86 8.63 -3.22
N LYS A 35 0.77 9.96 -3.34
CA LYS A 35 0.60 10.86 -2.19
C LYS A 35 -0.69 10.54 -1.43
N THR A 36 -1.81 10.39 -2.13
CA THR A 36 -3.11 10.09 -1.53
C THR A 36 -3.11 8.72 -0.86
N VAL A 37 -2.64 7.68 -1.55
CA VAL A 37 -2.58 6.32 -0.98
C VAL A 37 -1.67 6.28 0.24
N ASN A 38 -0.48 6.90 0.17
CA ASN A 38 0.43 6.92 1.31
C ASN A 38 -0.16 7.67 2.51
N ALA A 39 -0.95 8.72 2.31
CA ALA A 39 -1.60 9.45 3.39
C ALA A 39 -2.69 8.62 4.08
N ASP A 40 -3.43 7.79 3.33
CA ASP A 40 -4.56 7.02 3.87
C ASP A 40 -4.15 5.65 4.45
N ARG A 41 -2.96 5.13 4.08
CA ARG A 41 -2.42 3.85 4.59
C ARG A 41 -1.37 4.03 5.71
N GLN A 42 -1.60 5.03 6.56
CA GLN A 42 -0.76 5.30 7.72
C GLN A 42 -1.62 5.67 8.92
N ILE A 43 -1.10 5.46 10.12
CA ILE A 43 -1.78 5.77 11.37
C ILE A 43 -0.81 6.38 12.38
N GLY A 44 -1.27 7.37 13.13
CA GLY A 44 -0.48 8.08 14.14
C GLY A 44 0.07 9.41 13.65
N ASN A 45 0.92 10.01 14.49
CA ASN A 45 1.58 11.28 14.19
C ASN A 45 2.87 11.03 13.40
N PRO A 46 3.05 11.62 12.19
CA PRO A 46 4.30 11.50 11.44
C PRO A 46 5.56 11.97 12.20
N ASP A 47 5.39 12.86 13.18
CA ASP A 47 6.48 13.38 14.02
C ASP A 47 6.77 12.50 15.24
N ALA A 48 6.14 11.32 15.35
CA ALA A 48 6.41 10.39 16.44
C ALA A 48 7.89 9.93 16.45
N PRO A 49 8.48 9.73 17.64
CA PRO A 49 9.91 9.36 17.76
C PRO A 49 10.23 8.00 17.12
N VAL A 50 9.25 7.12 17.02
CA VAL A 50 9.42 5.79 16.41
C VAL A 50 8.50 5.65 15.21
N THR A 51 9.06 5.22 14.05
CA THR A 51 8.31 4.86 12.85
C THR A 51 8.37 3.36 12.64
N VAL A 52 7.22 2.75 12.35
CA VAL A 52 7.11 1.33 12.00
C VAL A 52 6.59 1.20 10.56
N ILE A 53 7.43 0.69 9.66
CA ILE A 53 7.01 0.35 8.30
C ILE A 53 6.66 -1.13 8.27
N VAL A 54 5.42 -1.45 7.86
CA VAL A 54 4.90 -2.82 7.86
C VAL A 54 4.65 -3.28 6.43
N TYR A 55 5.46 -4.22 5.96
CA TYR A 55 5.22 -4.90 4.69
C TYR A 55 4.23 -6.04 4.89
N THR A 56 3.15 -6.04 4.13
CA THR A 56 2.02 -6.95 4.31
C THR A 56 1.49 -7.54 3.00
N ASP A 57 0.77 -8.65 3.15
CA ASP A 57 0.07 -9.37 2.10
C ASP A 57 -1.33 -9.73 2.60
N PHE A 58 -2.37 -9.34 1.87
CA PHE A 58 -3.76 -9.53 2.31
C PHE A 58 -4.20 -11.00 2.33
N GLN A 59 -3.54 -11.91 1.61
CA GLN A 59 -3.80 -13.35 1.72
C GLN A 59 -2.94 -14.07 2.77
N CYS A 60 -1.92 -13.40 3.32
CA CYS A 60 -1.05 -14.00 4.30
C CYS A 60 -1.78 -14.21 5.65
N TYR A 61 -1.84 -15.46 6.12
CA TYR A 61 -2.41 -15.83 7.40
C TYR A 61 -1.77 -15.08 8.58
N TRP A 62 -0.44 -14.95 8.57
CA TRP A 62 0.30 -14.29 9.63
C TRP A 62 0.10 -12.77 9.64
N CYS A 63 -0.16 -12.16 8.46
CA CYS A 63 -0.55 -10.75 8.38
C CYS A 63 -1.94 -10.53 9.00
N ARG A 64 -2.88 -11.46 8.77
CA ARG A 64 -4.18 -11.43 9.44
C ARG A 64 -4.04 -11.54 10.96
N LYS A 65 -3.20 -12.46 11.46
CA LYS A 65 -2.93 -12.58 12.89
C LYS A 65 -2.38 -11.30 13.50
N PHE A 66 -1.45 -10.65 12.81
CA PHE A 66 -0.92 -9.34 13.22
C PHE A 66 -2.03 -8.28 13.25
N GLU A 67 -2.86 -8.20 12.21
CA GLU A 67 -3.96 -7.23 12.11
C GLU A 67 -5.00 -7.40 13.23
N GLU A 68 -5.40 -8.65 13.49
CA GLU A 68 -6.49 -8.94 14.43
C GLU A 68 -6.05 -8.89 15.90
N ASN A 69 -4.82 -9.32 16.20
CA ASN A 69 -4.40 -9.54 17.59
C ASN A 69 -3.42 -8.48 18.12
N ASP A 70 -2.49 -8.01 17.27
CA ASP A 70 -1.37 -7.19 17.75
C ASP A 70 -1.52 -5.72 17.37
N LEU A 71 -1.94 -5.43 16.15
CA LEU A 71 -2.10 -4.05 15.68
C LEU A 71 -3.06 -3.22 16.54
N PRO A 72 -4.22 -3.73 16.99
CA PRO A 72 -5.10 -2.96 17.88
C PRO A 72 -4.42 -2.56 19.20
N ARG A 73 -3.61 -3.43 19.75
CA ARG A 73 -2.84 -3.15 20.97
C ARG A 73 -1.73 -2.14 20.74
N ILE A 74 -1.02 -2.25 19.61
CA ILE A 74 0.00 -1.28 19.21
C ILE A 74 -0.63 0.11 19.01
N ILE A 75 -1.83 0.15 18.41
CA ILE A 75 -2.56 1.41 18.23
C ILE A 75 -2.92 2.02 19.58
N GLU A 76 -3.48 1.23 20.50
CA GLU A 76 -3.92 1.72 21.82
C GLU A 76 -2.74 2.21 22.65
N ASP A 77 -1.70 1.37 22.79
CA ASP A 77 -0.62 1.61 23.74
C ASP A 77 0.40 2.66 23.23
N TYR A 78 0.55 2.80 21.89
CA TYR A 78 1.64 3.58 21.31
C TYR A 78 1.20 4.64 20.30
N VAL A 79 0.29 4.30 19.38
CA VAL A 79 -0.09 5.24 18.31
C VAL A 79 -0.95 6.36 18.88
N LYS A 80 -1.97 6.03 19.66
CA LYS A 80 -2.85 7.01 20.31
C LYS A 80 -2.12 7.91 21.31
N THR A 81 -1.01 7.41 21.86
CA THR A 81 -0.16 8.18 22.79
C THR A 81 0.91 9.01 22.07
N GLY A 82 0.90 9.05 20.73
CA GLY A 82 1.85 9.81 19.91
C GLY A 82 3.27 9.27 19.88
N LYS A 83 3.51 8.07 20.39
CA LYS A 83 4.85 7.46 20.49
C LYS A 83 5.30 6.78 19.21
N ILE A 84 4.35 6.25 18.43
CA ILE A 84 4.64 5.48 17.22
C ILE A 84 3.77 5.96 16.06
N PHE A 85 4.41 6.08 14.91
CA PHE A 85 3.80 6.25 13.60
C PHE A 85 3.93 4.97 12.80
N ILE A 86 2.84 4.50 12.16
CA ILE A 86 2.84 3.27 11.37
C ILE A 86 2.52 3.58 9.92
N GLN A 87 3.30 2.99 8.99
CA GLN A 87 3.06 3.01 7.55
C GLN A 87 2.94 1.59 7.02
N PHE A 88 1.91 1.33 6.22
CA PHE A 88 1.74 0.05 5.55
C PHE A 88 2.31 0.09 4.13
N ARG A 89 2.90 -1.03 3.71
CA ARG A 89 3.47 -1.26 2.38
C ARG A 89 3.01 -2.60 1.85
N ASP A 90 2.70 -2.65 0.55
CA ASP A 90 2.28 -3.90 -0.09
C ASP A 90 3.48 -4.76 -0.43
N PHE A 91 3.39 -6.03 -0.08
CA PHE A 91 4.36 -7.04 -0.49
C PHE A 91 3.65 -8.37 -0.79
N PRO A 92 2.81 -8.40 -1.85
CA PRO A 92 2.06 -9.60 -2.21
C PRO A 92 2.98 -10.73 -2.64
N LEU A 93 2.86 -11.89 -1.98
CA LEU A 93 3.63 -13.10 -2.25
C LEU A 93 2.93 -13.91 -3.36
N SER A 94 2.86 -13.36 -4.56
CA SER A 94 2.02 -13.85 -5.67
C SER A 94 2.36 -15.27 -6.14
N LEU A 95 3.53 -15.80 -5.78
CA LEU A 95 3.90 -17.21 -6.09
C LEU A 95 3.09 -18.22 -5.26
N ILE A 96 2.64 -17.83 -4.06
CA ILE A 96 1.89 -18.69 -3.14
C ILE A 96 0.49 -18.16 -2.81
N HIS A 97 0.24 -16.88 -3.07
CA HIS A 97 -1.01 -16.19 -2.78
C HIS A 97 -1.60 -15.58 -4.06
N LYS A 98 -2.41 -16.37 -4.75
CA LYS A 98 -2.95 -16.09 -6.10
C LYS A 98 -3.61 -14.71 -6.23
N TYR A 99 -4.32 -14.25 -5.20
CA TYR A 99 -5.12 -13.02 -5.24
C TYR A 99 -4.53 -11.87 -4.42
N ALA A 100 -3.34 -12.06 -3.83
CA ALA A 100 -2.71 -11.05 -2.98
C ALA A 100 -2.42 -9.75 -3.73
N PHE A 101 -1.95 -9.83 -4.97
CA PHE A 101 -1.68 -8.65 -5.77
C PHE A 101 -2.97 -7.88 -6.09
N LYS A 102 -4.01 -8.59 -6.53
CA LYS A 102 -5.31 -8.01 -6.85
C LYS A 102 -5.96 -7.36 -5.61
N SER A 103 -5.88 -8.01 -4.44
CA SER A 103 -6.42 -7.44 -3.19
C SER A 103 -5.70 -6.16 -2.77
N ALA A 104 -4.38 -6.07 -3.00
CA ALA A 104 -3.63 -4.84 -2.78
C ALA A 104 -4.05 -3.71 -3.75
N GLU A 105 -4.29 -4.02 -5.05
CA GLU A 105 -4.81 -3.03 -6.01
C GLU A 105 -6.14 -2.43 -5.55
N TYR A 106 -7.08 -3.27 -5.10
CA TYR A 106 -8.36 -2.81 -4.58
C TYR A 106 -8.20 -2.01 -3.27
N ALA A 107 -7.37 -2.47 -2.34
CA ALA A 107 -7.11 -1.74 -1.11
C ALA A 107 -6.52 -0.34 -1.37
N ASP A 108 -5.52 -0.24 -2.25
CA ASP A 108 -4.91 1.05 -2.62
C ASP A 108 -5.91 2.00 -3.29
N CYS A 109 -6.82 1.47 -4.12
CA CYS A 109 -7.86 2.28 -4.76
C CYS A 109 -8.87 2.84 -3.76
N THR A 110 -9.20 2.10 -2.68
CA THR A 110 -10.10 2.62 -1.63
C THR A 110 -9.51 3.82 -0.89
N ALA A 111 -8.17 3.98 -0.89
CA ALA A 111 -7.51 5.15 -0.33
C ALA A 111 -7.89 6.46 -1.03
N LEU A 112 -8.22 6.44 -2.33
CA LEU A 112 -8.74 7.61 -3.05
C LEU A 112 -10.10 8.08 -2.53
N GLN A 113 -10.74 7.27 -1.70
CA GLN A 113 -12.02 7.52 -1.07
C GLN A 113 -11.89 7.67 0.47
N GLY A 114 -10.66 7.72 1.01
CA GLY A 114 -10.37 7.78 2.46
C GLY A 114 -10.81 6.51 3.19
N LYS A 115 -10.71 5.34 2.54
CA LYS A 115 -11.25 4.08 3.05
C LYS A 115 -10.24 2.93 3.10
N TYR A 116 -8.95 3.21 2.99
CA TYR A 116 -7.93 2.16 3.06
C TYR A 116 -8.00 1.37 4.37
N MET A 117 -7.93 2.04 5.51
CA MET A 117 -7.89 1.35 6.80
C MET A 117 -9.16 0.55 7.11
N PRO A 118 -10.38 1.08 6.90
CA PRO A 118 -11.61 0.27 7.04
C PRO A 118 -11.64 -0.96 6.12
N VAL A 119 -11.26 -0.79 4.83
CA VAL A 119 -11.25 -1.90 3.87
C VAL A 119 -10.13 -2.89 4.16
N ARG A 120 -8.95 -2.43 4.57
CA ARG A 120 -7.88 -3.27 5.07
C ARG A 120 -8.38 -4.22 6.17
N SER A 121 -9.06 -3.70 7.19
CA SER A 121 -9.60 -4.51 8.29
C SER A 121 -10.65 -5.51 7.80
N LEU A 122 -11.52 -5.12 6.84
CA LEU A 122 -12.49 -6.04 6.23
C LEU A 122 -11.79 -7.17 5.44
N LEU A 123 -10.76 -6.84 4.65
CA LEU A 123 -10.00 -7.83 3.88
C LEU A 123 -9.35 -8.88 4.79
N TYR A 124 -8.81 -8.51 5.94
CA TYR A 124 -8.27 -9.47 6.89
C TYR A 124 -9.36 -10.24 7.63
N LYS A 125 -10.39 -9.56 8.12
CA LYS A 125 -11.51 -10.20 8.85
C LYS A 125 -12.18 -11.30 8.03
N TYR A 126 -12.42 -11.04 6.76
CA TYR A 126 -13.08 -11.97 5.83
C TYR A 126 -12.09 -12.65 4.86
N GLN A 127 -10.80 -12.74 5.25
CA GLN A 127 -9.74 -13.29 4.40
C GLN A 127 -10.07 -14.67 3.85
N LYS A 128 -10.65 -15.56 4.67
CA LYS A 128 -11.00 -16.92 4.27
C LYS A 128 -12.06 -16.97 3.17
N ASP A 129 -12.95 -15.98 3.13
CA ASP A 129 -14.08 -15.95 2.20
C ASP A 129 -13.65 -15.48 0.81
N TRP A 130 -13.04 -14.30 0.72
CA TRP A 130 -12.65 -13.73 -0.57
C TRP A 130 -11.40 -14.39 -1.17
N SER A 131 -10.50 -14.94 -0.34
CA SER A 131 -9.23 -15.50 -0.82
C SER A 131 -9.39 -16.81 -1.60
N VAL A 132 -10.54 -17.45 -1.57
CA VAL A 132 -10.87 -18.64 -2.34
C VAL A 132 -11.25 -18.30 -3.78
N ILE A 133 -12.09 -17.28 -3.94
CA ILE A 133 -12.68 -16.89 -5.25
C ILE A 133 -11.91 -15.73 -5.89
N GLY A 134 -11.41 -14.78 -5.08
CA GLY A 134 -10.67 -13.60 -5.53
C GLY A 134 -11.54 -12.56 -6.25
N ASP A 135 -12.86 -12.58 -6.03
CA ASP A 135 -13.75 -11.54 -6.54
C ASP A 135 -13.82 -10.36 -5.56
N LEU A 136 -12.83 -9.46 -5.68
CA LEU A 136 -12.71 -8.29 -4.81
C LEU A 136 -13.81 -7.26 -5.05
N TYR A 137 -14.34 -7.19 -6.27
CA TYR A 137 -15.46 -6.30 -6.58
C TYR A 137 -16.71 -6.74 -5.80
N TYR A 138 -17.07 -8.02 -5.90
CA TYR A 138 -18.21 -8.59 -5.17
C TYR A 138 -17.99 -8.49 -3.66
N PHE A 139 -16.77 -8.75 -3.20
CA PHE A 139 -16.40 -8.58 -1.79
C PHE A 139 -16.68 -7.16 -1.28
N LEU A 140 -16.20 -6.12 -1.98
CA LEU A 140 -16.44 -4.73 -1.60
C LEU A 140 -17.93 -4.37 -1.68
N LYS A 141 -18.63 -4.83 -2.72
CA LYS A 141 -20.06 -4.63 -2.88
C LYS A 141 -20.85 -5.17 -1.69
N THR A 142 -20.39 -6.28 -1.11
CA THR A 142 -21.08 -6.97 -0.02
C THR A 142 -20.70 -6.43 1.36
N HIS A 143 -19.38 -6.30 1.64
CA HIS A 143 -18.89 -6.01 2.98
C HIS A 143 -18.62 -4.52 3.22
N ALA A 144 -18.41 -3.72 2.17
CA ALA A 144 -18.22 -2.28 2.23
C ALA A 144 -19.42 -1.49 1.67
N LYS A 145 -20.61 -2.10 1.66
CA LYS A 145 -21.84 -1.55 1.08
C LYS A 145 -22.11 -0.13 1.59
N GLY A 146 -22.30 0.80 0.65
CA GLY A 146 -22.61 2.21 0.93
C GLY A 146 -21.41 3.07 1.38
N SER A 147 -20.26 2.46 1.70
CA SER A 147 -19.06 3.21 2.09
C SER A 147 -18.08 3.43 0.96
N ILE A 148 -18.17 2.66 -0.13
CA ILE A 148 -17.28 2.69 -1.30
C ILE A 148 -18.10 2.94 -2.57
N ASN A 149 -17.63 3.87 -3.40
CA ASN A 149 -18.14 4.04 -4.77
C ASN A 149 -17.44 3.04 -5.69
N LEU A 150 -18.11 1.95 -6.02
CA LEU A 150 -17.56 0.85 -6.82
C LEU A 150 -17.17 1.26 -8.25
N LYS A 151 -17.83 2.26 -8.87
CA LYS A 151 -17.44 2.76 -10.20
C LYS A 151 -16.09 3.47 -10.14
N LYS A 152 -15.85 4.29 -9.11
CA LYS A 152 -14.53 4.93 -8.88
C LYS A 152 -13.46 3.88 -8.59
N GLU A 153 -13.82 2.84 -7.85
CA GLU A 153 -12.95 1.72 -7.53
C GLU A 153 -12.46 0.99 -8.78
N GLU A 154 -13.37 0.56 -9.64
CA GLU A 154 -13.04 -0.10 -10.91
C GLU A 154 -12.22 0.79 -11.83
N ALA A 155 -12.57 2.08 -11.95
CA ALA A 155 -11.82 3.02 -12.76
C ALA A 155 -10.38 3.16 -12.26
N CYS A 156 -10.17 3.21 -10.95
CA CYS A 156 -8.86 3.25 -10.34
C CYS A 156 -8.05 1.98 -10.63
N VAL A 157 -8.61 0.79 -10.42
CA VAL A 157 -7.94 -0.48 -10.71
C VAL A 157 -7.57 -0.57 -12.19
N LYS A 158 -8.49 -0.19 -13.10
CA LYS A 158 -8.25 -0.17 -14.57
C LYS A 158 -7.18 0.83 -14.99
N SER A 159 -6.92 1.89 -14.22
CA SER A 159 -5.89 2.89 -14.53
C SER A 159 -4.45 2.34 -14.50
N GLY A 160 -4.24 1.21 -13.81
CA GLY A 160 -2.91 0.64 -13.61
C GLY A 160 -2.02 1.39 -12.61
N LEU A 161 -2.48 2.50 -12.03
CA LEU A 161 -1.72 3.26 -11.02
C LEU A 161 -1.42 2.43 -9.76
N PRO A 162 -2.39 1.68 -9.17
CA PRO A 162 -2.11 0.82 -8.02
C PRO A 162 -1.09 -0.27 -8.35
N LYS A 163 -1.19 -0.88 -9.52
CA LYS A 163 -0.20 -1.87 -9.99
C LYS A 163 1.22 -1.31 -10.00
N LYS A 164 1.41 -0.07 -10.47
CA LYS A 164 2.70 0.62 -10.49
C LYS A 164 3.23 0.87 -9.08
N LEU A 165 2.36 1.29 -8.14
CA LEU A 165 2.72 1.54 -6.75
C LEU A 165 3.09 0.24 -6.02
N ILE A 166 2.29 -0.82 -6.16
CA ILE A 166 2.56 -2.13 -5.53
C ILE A 166 3.91 -2.67 -6.01
N LYS A 167 4.19 -2.63 -7.32
CA LYS A 167 5.51 -3.03 -7.86
C LYS A 167 6.65 -2.22 -7.26
N SER A 168 6.48 -0.91 -7.07
CA SER A 168 7.46 -0.04 -6.40
C SER A 168 7.67 -0.46 -4.93
N ASN A 169 6.60 -0.75 -4.19
CA ASN A 169 6.68 -1.25 -2.81
C ASN A 169 7.40 -2.59 -2.75
N MET A 170 7.08 -3.53 -3.65
CA MET A 170 7.75 -4.82 -3.75
C MET A 170 9.24 -4.68 -4.04
N SER A 171 9.61 -3.82 -5.01
CA SER A 171 11.01 -3.53 -5.32
C SER A 171 11.75 -2.96 -4.11
N SER A 172 11.16 -1.98 -3.42
CA SER A 172 11.71 -1.41 -2.19
C SER A 172 11.87 -2.47 -1.09
N GLY A 173 10.87 -3.35 -0.93
CA GLY A 173 10.93 -4.46 0.02
C GLY A 173 12.01 -5.48 -0.31
N MET A 174 12.15 -5.86 -1.60
CA MET A 174 13.22 -6.77 -2.04
C MET A 174 14.60 -6.17 -1.78
N ASN A 175 14.82 -4.89 -2.10
CA ASN A 175 16.07 -4.19 -1.81
C ASN A 175 16.37 -4.14 -0.31
N ALA A 176 15.34 -4.02 0.54
CA ALA A 176 15.44 -4.09 2.00
C ALA A 176 15.48 -5.54 2.53
N LYS A 177 15.61 -6.54 1.62
CA LYS A 177 15.68 -7.97 1.93
C LYS A 177 14.46 -8.48 2.71
N VAL A 178 13.25 -8.01 2.36
CA VAL A 178 11.99 -8.61 2.83
C VAL A 178 11.87 -9.99 2.19
N SER A 179 11.81 -11.03 3.02
CA SER A 179 11.73 -12.44 2.59
C SER A 179 10.40 -13.11 2.94
N GLY A 180 9.47 -12.36 3.55
CA GLY A 180 8.15 -12.85 3.94
C GLY A 180 7.33 -11.77 4.64
N THR A 181 6.06 -12.07 4.89
CA THR A 181 5.12 -11.14 5.51
C THR A 181 4.45 -11.74 6.75
N PRO A 182 4.11 -10.92 7.76
CA PRO A 182 4.47 -9.50 7.86
C PRO A 182 5.97 -9.29 8.09
N THR A 183 6.55 -8.20 7.59
CA THR A 183 7.88 -7.76 7.99
C THR A 183 7.78 -6.32 8.50
N LEU A 184 8.27 -6.09 9.70
CA LEU A 184 8.28 -4.78 10.35
C LEU A 184 9.70 -4.20 10.34
N PHE A 185 9.83 -2.97 9.87
CA PHE A 185 11.04 -2.16 10.05
C PHE A 185 10.73 -1.08 11.09
N ILE A 186 11.42 -1.11 12.20
CA ILE A 186 11.24 -0.20 13.33
C ILE A 186 12.40 0.78 13.33
N TYR A 187 12.09 2.05 13.19
CA TYR A 187 13.07 3.14 13.16
C TYR A 187 12.92 4.01 14.39
N GLN A 188 14.04 4.40 14.97
CA GLN A 188 14.15 5.47 15.95
C GLN A 188 14.68 6.72 15.20
N GLY A 189 13.84 7.71 15.00
CA GLY A 189 14.14 8.78 14.05
C GLY A 189 14.40 8.21 12.65
N LEU A 190 15.60 8.45 12.10
CA LEU A 190 16.04 7.94 10.79
C LEU A 190 16.88 6.64 10.87
N ILE A 191 17.17 6.14 12.08
CA ILE A 191 18.04 4.98 12.27
C ILE A 191 17.19 3.72 12.38
N LEU A 192 17.52 2.70 11.58
CA LEU A 192 16.89 1.38 11.71
C LEU A 192 17.29 0.74 13.04
N TYR A 193 16.35 0.71 13.97
CA TYR A 193 16.54 0.04 15.27
C TYR A 193 16.42 -1.48 15.15
N LYS A 194 15.36 -1.97 14.47
CA LYS A 194 15.14 -3.41 14.34
C LYS A 194 14.34 -3.76 13.08
N LYS A 195 14.71 -4.85 12.43
CA LYS A 195 13.89 -5.56 11.44
C LYS A 195 13.33 -6.83 12.07
N VAL A 196 12.02 -7.03 11.97
CA VAL A 196 11.32 -8.24 12.44
C VAL A 196 10.67 -8.91 11.26
N THR A 197 11.16 -10.07 10.86
CA THR A 197 10.61 -10.87 9.76
C THR A 197 9.68 -11.94 10.29
N GLY A 198 8.49 -12.03 9.68
CA GLY A 198 7.42 -12.94 10.11
C GLY A 198 6.69 -12.44 11.35
N TYR A 199 5.58 -13.10 11.63
CA TYR A 199 4.73 -12.80 12.79
C TYR A 199 5.48 -13.04 14.11
N ARG A 200 5.32 -12.11 15.04
CA ARG A 200 5.72 -12.25 16.44
C ARG A 200 4.56 -11.76 17.30
N PRO A 201 4.16 -12.50 18.35
CA PRO A 201 3.06 -12.09 19.21
C PRO A 201 3.40 -10.79 19.96
N PHE A 202 2.36 -10.06 20.35
CA PHE A 202 2.45 -8.74 20.96
C PHE A 202 3.50 -8.62 22.08
N PRO A 203 3.66 -9.56 23.05
CA PRO A 203 4.68 -9.39 24.09
C PRO A 203 6.10 -9.22 23.55
N ILE A 204 6.43 -9.92 22.44
CA ILE A 204 7.75 -9.78 21.78
C ILE A 204 7.85 -8.44 21.06
N ILE A 205 6.81 -8.08 20.29
CA ILE A 205 6.79 -6.78 19.59
C ILE A 205 6.83 -5.63 20.60
N ASN A 206 6.06 -5.73 21.69
CA ASN A 206 6.02 -4.76 22.77
C ASN A 206 7.41 -4.48 23.37
N LYS A 207 8.17 -5.54 23.68
CA LYS A 207 9.54 -5.40 24.20
C LYS A 207 10.46 -4.66 23.22
N ILE A 208 10.32 -4.93 21.90
CA ILE A 208 11.12 -4.27 20.86
C ILE A 208 10.73 -2.78 20.76
N LEU A 209 9.41 -2.48 20.77
CA LEU A 209 8.93 -1.11 20.68
C LEU A 209 9.33 -0.28 21.91
N GLN A 210 9.27 -0.87 23.12
CA GLN A 210 9.76 -0.22 24.34
C GLN A 210 11.26 0.11 24.25
N GLY A 211 12.07 -0.81 23.71
CA GLY A 211 13.50 -0.54 23.52
C GLY A 211 13.78 0.53 22.47
N ALA A 212 12.95 0.65 21.43
CA ALA A 212 13.08 1.72 20.42
C ALA A 212 12.67 3.10 20.92
N LEU A 213 12.00 3.19 22.08
CA LEU A 213 11.54 4.44 22.68
C LEU A 213 12.49 4.97 23.79
N GLN A 214 13.52 4.22 24.11
CA GLN A 214 14.60 4.61 25.05
C GLN A 214 15.71 5.38 24.32
#